data_126779996e6433c892ce6005510e7aa6
#
_entry.id   126779996e6433c892ce6005510e7aa6
#
_cell.length_a   1.000
_cell.length_b   1.000
_cell.length_c   1.000
_cell.angle_alpha   90.00
_cell.angle_beta   90.00
_cell.angle_gamma   90.00
#
_symmetry.space_group_name_H-M   'P 1'
#
loop_
_entity.id
_entity.type
_entity.pdbx_description
1 polymer ?
#
loop_
_entity_poly.entity_id
_entity_poly.type
_entity_poly.pdbx_seq_one_letter_code
_entity_poly.pdbx_strand_id
1 'polypeptide(L)'
;MKKHISLLASLLCLGTTALANSPYISEVYDFMPAPGQFTNTIPEYENGDTQASMNAKCKEYLAGQARGSMVCLGAYGGYIVFGFDHAVANKPGEYDLKIYGNAFAASGRDDGGSAEPGIVMVSYDANGNGIPDDAWYELAGSDYSKSTTFHNYEITYYKPSGTEPDSTYIRWTSNDPADPMGYVERNQFHRQDYWPGWAEGNTLTFRGTRLGHNAIREEGGNWFLRFLDWGYVDNRPNGEDPGFKLDWAVLSLIHI
;
A
#
# COMPACT_ATOMS: atom_id res chain seq x y z
N MET A 1 49.13 -33.71 54.95
CA MET A 1 47.94 -32.82 54.89
C MET A 1 47.79 -32.33 53.45
N LYS A 2 46.86 -32.91 52.69
CA LYS A 2 46.57 -32.51 51.30
C LYS A 2 45.33 -31.57 51.36
N LYS A 3 45.51 -30.33 50.99
CA LYS A 3 44.37 -29.35 50.84
C LYS A 3 43.70 -29.58 49.50
N HIS A 4 42.44 -29.97 49.52
CA HIS A 4 41.57 -29.94 48.33
C HIS A 4 41.02 -28.54 48.17
N ILE A 5 41.32 -27.90 47.02
CA ILE A 5 40.70 -26.69 46.60
C ILE A 5 39.55 -27.06 45.67
N SER A 6 38.31 -26.89 46.11
CA SER A 6 37.13 -27.02 45.27
C SER A 6 36.92 -25.72 44.49
N LEU A 7 37.06 -25.79 43.18
CA LEU A 7 36.73 -24.69 42.29
C LEU A 7 35.24 -24.77 41.95
N LEU A 8 34.44 -23.84 42.47
CA LEU A 8 33.03 -23.71 42.16
C LEU A 8 32.92 -22.90 40.87
N ALA A 9 32.67 -23.55 39.73
CA ALA A 9 32.37 -22.91 38.48
C ALA A 9 30.92 -22.45 38.46
N SER A 10 30.65 -21.16 38.68
CA SER A 10 29.33 -20.58 38.49
C SER A 10 29.05 -20.46 36.98
N LEU A 11 28.19 -21.33 36.46
CA LEU A 11 27.67 -21.24 35.10
C LEU A 11 26.66 -20.09 35.06
N LEU A 12 27.09 -18.93 34.57
CA LEU A 12 26.22 -17.81 34.32
C LEU A 12 25.43 -18.09 33.03
N CYS A 13 24.23 -18.66 33.16
CA CYS A 13 23.29 -18.73 32.03
C CYS A 13 22.83 -17.29 31.70
N LEU A 14 23.49 -16.68 30.73
CA LEU A 14 22.94 -15.53 30.02
C LEU A 14 21.73 -16.05 29.22
N GLY A 15 20.57 -15.96 29.80
CA GLY A 15 19.32 -16.14 29.08
C GLY A 15 19.23 -15.03 28.02
N THR A 16 19.48 -15.35 26.77
CA THR A 16 19.04 -14.50 25.67
C THR A 16 17.53 -14.53 25.70
N THR A 17 16.91 -13.46 26.19
CA THR A 17 15.48 -13.24 25.96
C THR A 17 15.34 -13.02 24.46
N ALA A 18 14.90 -14.06 23.74
CA ALA A 18 14.42 -13.86 22.39
C ALA A 18 13.28 -12.85 22.50
N LEU A 19 13.48 -11.64 22.01
CA LEU A 19 12.39 -10.69 21.84
C LEU A 19 11.41 -11.37 20.89
N ALA A 20 10.14 -11.48 21.30
CA ALA A 20 9.10 -11.96 20.42
C ALA A 20 9.01 -10.99 19.22
N ASN A 21 8.99 -11.54 18.01
CA ASN A 21 8.79 -10.77 16.80
C ASN A 21 7.48 -9.99 16.89
N SER A 22 7.48 -8.75 16.43
CA SER A 22 6.28 -7.92 16.39
C SER A 22 5.33 -8.43 15.28
N PRO A 23 4.03 -8.65 15.55
CA PRO A 23 3.09 -8.98 14.49
C PRO A 23 2.76 -7.80 13.56
N TYR A 24 3.37 -6.65 13.78
CA TYR A 24 3.12 -5.42 13.04
C TYR A 24 4.33 -5.04 12.19
N ILE A 25 4.09 -4.21 11.17
CA ILE A 25 5.17 -3.63 10.37
C ILE A 25 6.19 -2.92 11.28
N SER A 26 7.45 -2.99 10.90
CA SER A 26 8.58 -2.43 11.65
C SER A 26 9.29 -1.32 10.88
N GLU A 27 9.18 -1.34 9.54
CA GLU A 27 9.89 -0.42 8.65
C GLU A 27 9.02 0.04 7.49
N VAL A 28 9.26 1.26 7.00
CA VAL A 28 8.77 1.77 5.72
C VAL A 28 9.98 2.14 4.87
N TYR A 29 10.12 1.44 3.74
CA TYR A 29 11.26 1.58 2.84
C TYR A 29 11.03 2.64 1.79
N ASP A 30 9.81 2.72 1.26
CA ASP A 30 9.45 3.73 0.27
C ASP A 30 7.96 4.06 0.32
N PHE A 31 7.64 5.32 0.01
CA PHE A 31 6.27 5.83 -0.04
C PHE A 31 6.16 6.88 -1.13
N MET A 32 5.44 6.57 -2.18
CA MET A 32 5.16 7.51 -3.26
C MET A 32 3.67 7.45 -3.64
N PRO A 33 2.84 8.34 -3.11
CA PRO A 33 1.46 8.46 -3.53
C PRO A 33 1.38 9.01 -4.95
N ALA A 34 0.44 8.52 -5.73
CA ALA A 34 0.08 9.19 -6.97
C ALA A 34 -0.68 10.50 -6.67
N PRO A 35 -0.65 11.48 -7.58
CA PRO A 35 -1.37 12.73 -7.38
C PRO A 35 -2.86 12.52 -7.10
N GLY A 36 -3.36 13.03 -5.97
CA GLY A 36 -4.74 12.80 -5.53
C GLY A 36 -5.10 13.57 -4.27
N GLN A 37 -6.35 13.40 -3.84
CA GLN A 37 -6.79 13.97 -2.57
C GLN A 37 -5.93 13.43 -1.42
N PHE A 38 -5.70 14.25 -0.41
CA PHE A 38 -4.96 13.91 0.81
C PHE A 38 -3.49 13.54 0.65
N THR A 39 -2.94 13.58 -0.58
CA THR A 39 -1.54 13.24 -0.86
C THR A 39 -0.54 13.98 0.03
N ASN A 40 -0.82 15.26 0.32
CA ASN A 40 0.03 16.12 1.16
C ASN A 40 -0.48 16.30 2.60
N THR A 41 -1.48 15.54 3.01
CA THR A 41 -2.10 15.70 4.34
C THR A 41 -2.11 14.42 5.17
N ILE A 42 -1.89 13.26 4.55
CA ILE A 42 -1.91 11.96 5.24
C ILE A 42 -0.76 11.06 4.72
N PRO A 43 0.44 11.12 5.32
CA PRO A 43 0.88 12.06 6.37
C PRO A 43 1.05 13.49 5.87
N GLU A 44 1.06 14.44 6.80
CA GLU A 44 1.21 15.86 6.47
C GLU A 44 2.60 16.17 5.91
N TYR A 45 2.61 16.74 4.69
CA TYR A 45 3.82 17.28 4.07
C TYR A 45 4.10 18.69 4.61
N GLU A 46 5.34 18.95 4.97
CA GLU A 46 5.86 20.26 5.36
C GLU A 46 6.93 20.71 4.38
N ASN A 47 7.00 22.02 4.15
CA ASN A 47 8.00 22.55 3.22
C ASN A 47 9.43 22.18 3.67
N GLY A 48 10.16 21.49 2.81
CA GLY A 48 11.49 20.96 3.09
C GLY A 48 11.53 19.46 3.40
N ASP A 49 10.37 18.79 3.45
CA ASP A 49 10.34 17.35 3.51
C ASP A 49 10.95 16.73 2.25
N THR A 50 11.62 15.62 2.46
CA THR A 50 12.25 14.78 1.44
C THR A 50 11.59 13.41 1.39
N GLN A 51 11.92 12.58 0.40
CA GLN A 51 11.48 11.18 0.36
C GLN A 51 11.77 10.46 1.69
N ALA A 52 12.98 10.63 2.23
CA ALA A 52 13.37 9.99 3.49
C ALA A 52 12.55 10.47 4.70
N SER A 53 12.23 11.77 4.79
CA SER A 53 11.40 12.27 5.89
C SER A 53 9.95 11.84 5.75
N MET A 54 9.41 11.74 4.54
CA MET A 54 8.06 11.22 4.30
C MET A 54 7.96 9.73 4.61
N ASN A 55 8.97 8.92 4.26
CA ASN A 55 9.05 7.52 4.69
C ASN A 55 9.07 7.39 6.21
N ALA A 56 9.82 8.25 6.90
CA ALA A 56 9.86 8.26 8.37
C ALA A 56 8.51 8.63 8.99
N LYS A 57 7.80 9.62 8.44
CA LYS A 57 6.43 9.97 8.86
C LYS A 57 5.46 8.81 8.66
N CYS A 58 5.53 8.11 7.52
CA CYS A 58 4.72 6.91 7.28
C CYS A 58 5.04 5.80 8.30
N LYS A 59 6.33 5.59 8.61
CA LYS A 59 6.74 4.62 9.64
C LYS A 59 6.16 4.98 11.01
N GLU A 60 6.21 6.25 11.41
CA GLU A 60 5.64 6.72 12.66
C GLU A 60 4.12 6.47 12.73
N TYR A 61 3.42 6.62 11.61
CA TYR A 61 1.98 6.38 11.52
C TYR A 61 1.59 4.90 11.61
N LEU A 62 2.40 4.00 11.05
CA LEU A 62 1.97 2.63 10.75
C LEU A 62 2.70 1.57 11.60
N ALA A 63 3.94 1.79 12.03
CA ALA A 63 4.74 0.75 12.65
C ALA A 63 4.33 0.45 14.09
N GLY A 64 4.50 -0.80 14.51
CA GLY A 64 4.36 -1.25 15.89
C GLY A 64 2.94 -1.36 16.43
N GLN A 65 1.91 -1.24 15.58
CA GLN A 65 0.50 -1.21 16.03
C GLN A 65 -0.47 -1.79 15.00
N ALA A 66 -1.55 -2.40 15.49
CA ALA A 66 -2.59 -3.00 14.64
C ALA A 66 -3.46 -1.96 13.89
N ARG A 67 -3.66 -0.80 14.52
CA ARG A 67 -4.47 0.28 13.97
C ARG A 67 -3.83 1.59 14.38
N GLY A 68 -2.95 2.06 13.51
CA GLY A 68 -2.38 3.38 13.61
C GLY A 68 -3.21 4.43 12.90
N SER A 69 -2.56 5.50 12.53
CA SER A 69 -3.05 6.38 11.49
C SER A 69 -3.04 5.65 10.14
N MET A 70 -3.61 6.24 9.12
CA MET A 70 -3.53 5.74 7.75
C MET A 70 -2.55 6.59 6.93
N VAL A 71 -2.17 6.10 5.77
CA VAL A 71 -1.47 6.86 4.74
C VAL A 71 -2.32 6.90 3.48
N CYS A 72 -2.26 8.01 2.75
CA CYS A 72 -2.98 8.15 1.49
C CYS A 72 -2.06 7.76 0.33
N LEU A 73 -2.47 6.82 -0.49
CA LEU A 73 -1.74 6.43 -1.70
C LEU A 73 -2.13 7.25 -2.94
N GLY A 74 -3.13 8.14 -2.82
CA GLY A 74 -3.58 8.99 -3.92
C GLY A 74 -4.35 8.23 -4.99
N ALA A 75 -4.11 8.59 -6.27
CA ALA A 75 -4.75 7.95 -7.42
C ALA A 75 -4.05 6.65 -7.85
N TYR A 76 -4.30 6.18 -9.09
CA TYR A 76 -3.72 4.94 -9.61
C TYR A 76 -2.19 4.97 -9.61
N GLY A 77 -1.61 3.89 -9.07
CA GLY A 77 -0.18 3.64 -9.07
C GLY A 77 0.55 4.07 -7.81
N GLY A 78 -0.05 4.90 -6.95
CA GLY A 78 0.57 5.25 -5.68
C GLY A 78 0.80 4.03 -4.80
N TYR A 79 1.94 3.98 -4.09
CA TYR A 79 2.35 2.80 -3.35
C TYR A 79 3.07 3.14 -2.04
N ILE A 80 3.14 2.13 -1.18
CA ILE A 80 4.00 2.11 0.00
C ILE A 80 4.68 0.75 0.10
N VAL A 81 5.99 0.76 0.38
CA VAL A 81 6.80 -0.44 0.64
C VAL A 81 7.15 -0.49 2.11
N PHE A 82 6.77 -1.55 2.77
CA PHE A 82 7.03 -1.75 4.19
C PHE A 82 7.50 -3.17 4.49
N GLY A 83 8.08 -3.37 5.65
CA GLY A 83 8.58 -4.67 6.09
C GLY A 83 8.29 -4.96 7.55
N PHE A 84 8.55 -6.21 7.91
CA PHE A 84 8.46 -6.74 9.26
C PHE A 84 9.86 -6.99 9.81
N ASP A 85 9.98 -7.14 11.13
CA ASP A 85 11.24 -7.52 11.79
C ASP A 85 11.56 -9.03 11.66
N HIS A 86 10.75 -9.75 10.88
CA HIS A 86 10.86 -11.17 10.60
C HIS A 86 10.16 -11.52 9.28
N ALA A 87 10.47 -12.70 8.73
CA ALA A 87 9.75 -13.22 7.57
C ALA A 87 8.34 -13.66 7.95
N VAL A 88 7.34 -13.23 7.19
CA VAL A 88 5.96 -13.72 7.33
C VAL A 88 5.90 -15.15 6.79
N ALA A 89 5.47 -16.09 7.63
CA ALA A 89 5.39 -17.49 7.24
C ALA A 89 4.17 -17.74 6.36
N ASN A 90 4.37 -18.36 5.19
CA ASN A 90 3.27 -18.90 4.40
C ASN A 90 2.72 -20.17 5.08
N LYS A 91 1.46 -20.15 5.46
CA LYS A 91 0.73 -21.29 5.98
C LYS A 91 -0.32 -21.73 4.95
N PRO A 92 -0.12 -22.83 4.26
CA PRO A 92 -0.99 -23.25 3.18
C PRO A 92 -2.47 -23.23 3.54
N GLY A 93 -3.26 -22.47 2.79
CA GLY A 93 -4.70 -22.33 2.99
C GLY A 93 -5.15 -21.36 4.08
N GLU A 94 -4.25 -20.88 4.94
CA GLU A 94 -4.54 -19.87 5.98
C GLU A 94 -4.35 -18.44 5.45
N TYR A 95 -4.84 -17.46 6.21
CA TYR A 95 -4.53 -16.05 5.99
C TYR A 95 -3.29 -15.67 6.77
N ASP A 96 -2.28 -15.14 6.09
CA ASP A 96 -0.94 -14.91 6.65
C ASP A 96 -0.72 -13.47 7.09
N LEU A 97 -1.39 -12.52 6.43
CA LEU A 97 -1.28 -11.09 6.76
C LEU A 97 -2.61 -10.36 6.57
N LYS A 98 -2.76 -9.22 7.23
CA LYS A 98 -3.92 -8.34 7.09
C LYS A 98 -3.48 -6.89 7.01
N ILE A 99 -4.03 -6.17 6.02
CA ILE A 99 -3.83 -4.75 5.83
C ILE A 99 -5.17 -4.07 6.05
N TYR A 100 -5.19 -3.03 6.89
CA TYR A 100 -6.40 -2.28 7.18
C TYR A 100 -6.52 -1.09 6.23
N GLY A 101 -7.71 -0.92 5.65
CA GLY A 101 -8.10 0.24 4.86
C GLY A 101 -9.19 1.05 5.55
N ASN A 102 -9.86 1.93 4.80
CA ASN A 102 -10.99 2.72 5.26
C ASN A 102 -12.30 2.43 4.50
N ALA A 103 -12.33 1.37 3.70
CA ALA A 103 -13.54 0.94 3.00
C ALA A 103 -14.72 0.73 3.97
N PHE A 104 -15.90 1.15 3.54
CA PHE A 104 -17.14 0.97 4.30
C PHE A 104 -18.31 0.66 3.38
N ALA A 105 -19.29 -0.08 3.90
CA ALA A 105 -20.54 -0.36 3.21
C ALA A 105 -21.50 0.85 3.29
N ALA A 106 -22.12 1.19 2.18
CA ALA A 106 -23.17 2.20 2.20
C ALA A 106 -24.41 1.68 2.95
N SER A 107 -25.20 2.59 3.55
CA SER A 107 -26.37 2.23 4.33
C SER A 107 -27.35 1.36 3.53
N GLY A 108 -27.69 0.19 4.09
CA GLY A 108 -28.58 -0.78 3.45
C GLY A 108 -27.98 -1.62 2.32
N ARG A 109 -26.64 -1.61 2.16
CA ARG A 109 -25.91 -2.38 1.16
C ARG A 109 -24.92 -3.35 1.82
N ASP A 110 -24.70 -4.48 1.15
CA ASP A 110 -23.67 -5.48 1.47
C ASP A 110 -22.69 -5.69 0.31
N ASP A 111 -22.94 -5.08 -0.85
CA ASP A 111 -22.22 -5.25 -2.10
C ASP A 111 -21.30 -4.07 -2.47
N GLY A 112 -21.30 -2.99 -1.67
CA GLY A 112 -20.48 -1.80 -1.94
C GLY A 112 -20.79 -0.61 -1.07
N GLY A 113 -20.06 0.47 -1.33
CA GLY A 113 -20.16 1.74 -0.61
C GLY A 113 -19.01 2.64 -1.03
N SER A 114 -18.00 2.78 -0.18
CA SER A 114 -16.69 3.31 -0.54
C SER A 114 -15.70 2.16 -0.52
N ALA A 115 -15.10 1.86 -1.67
CA ALA A 115 -14.12 0.79 -1.85
C ALA A 115 -13.13 1.19 -2.94
N GLU A 116 -11.87 1.30 -2.57
CA GLU A 116 -10.78 1.73 -3.44
C GLU A 116 -9.72 0.61 -3.51
N PRO A 117 -10.07 -0.54 -4.14
CA PRO A 117 -9.30 -1.77 -4.03
C PRO A 117 -7.89 -1.62 -4.57
N GLY A 118 -6.90 -1.85 -3.71
CA GLY A 118 -5.48 -1.81 -4.02
C GLY A 118 -4.86 -3.19 -4.16
N ILE A 119 -3.89 -3.30 -5.07
CA ILE A 119 -3.06 -4.49 -5.27
C ILE A 119 -2.10 -4.64 -4.09
N VAL A 120 -1.88 -5.88 -3.64
CA VAL A 120 -0.85 -6.22 -2.65
C VAL A 120 0.24 -7.04 -3.33
N MET A 121 1.47 -6.62 -3.11
CA MET A 121 2.65 -7.34 -3.57
C MET A 121 3.52 -7.75 -2.39
N VAL A 122 4.23 -8.85 -2.53
CA VAL A 122 5.16 -9.36 -1.52
C VAL A 122 6.51 -9.67 -2.16
N SER A 123 7.57 -9.42 -1.41
CA SER A 123 8.94 -9.81 -1.75
C SER A 123 9.54 -10.57 -0.59
N TYR A 124 10.39 -11.54 -0.90
CA TYR A 124 11.18 -12.27 0.09
C TYR A 124 12.65 -11.84 -0.04
N ASP A 125 13.23 -11.39 1.07
CA ASP A 125 14.65 -11.05 1.14
C ASP A 125 15.49 -12.31 1.01
N ALA A 126 15.78 -12.69 -0.24
CA ALA A 126 16.48 -13.92 -0.57
C ALA A 126 18.00 -13.80 -0.35
N ASN A 127 18.53 -12.59 -0.46
CA ASN A 127 19.96 -12.32 -0.29
C ASN A 127 20.32 -11.93 1.17
N GLY A 128 19.34 -11.68 2.04
CA GLY A 128 19.51 -11.39 3.46
C GLY A 128 20.09 -9.99 3.74
N ASN A 129 19.91 -9.03 2.80
CA ASN A 129 20.48 -7.69 2.93
C ASN A 129 19.53 -6.68 3.65
N GLY A 130 18.27 -7.07 3.90
CA GLY A 130 17.26 -6.24 4.55
C GLY A 130 16.72 -5.12 3.66
N ILE A 131 16.96 -5.19 2.34
CA ILE A 131 16.49 -4.20 1.35
C ILE A 131 15.46 -4.87 0.43
N PRO A 132 14.36 -4.19 0.05
CA PRO A 132 13.32 -4.78 -0.81
C PRO A 132 13.71 -4.73 -2.30
N ASP A 133 14.91 -5.26 -2.65
CA ASP A 133 15.50 -5.27 -3.99
C ASP A 133 15.41 -6.65 -4.69
N ASP A 134 14.77 -7.62 -4.06
CA ASP A 134 14.50 -8.95 -4.60
C ASP A 134 13.24 -8.98 -5.47
N ALA A 135 12.90 -10.17 -6.00
CA ALA A 135 11.74 -10.36 -6.86
C ALA A 135 10.41 -10.10 -6.11
N TRP A 136 9.52 -9.38 -6.77
CA TRP A 136 8.18 -9.09 -6.27
C TRP A 136 7.14 -10.03 -6.85
N TYR A 137 6.17 -10.42 -6.03
CA TYR A 137 5.06 -11.29 -6.37
C TYR A 137 3.75 -10.57 -6.05
N GLU A 138 2.86 -10.47 -7.03
CA GLU A 138 1.50 -9.98 -6.81
C GLU A 138 0.67 -11.06 -6.12
N LEU A 139 -0.09 -10.71 -5.08
CA LEU A 139 -1.10 -11.58 -4.50
C LEU A 139 -2.34 -11.52 -5.40
N ALA A 140 -2.51 -12.52 -6.25
CA ALA A 140 -3.59 -12.57 -7.24
C ALA A 140 -4.95 -12.65 -6.54
N GLY A 141 -5.71 -11.56 -6.58
CA GLY A 141 -7.07 -11.49 -6.06
C GLY A 141 -8.11 -12.01 -7.05
N SER A 142 -9.39 -11.90 -6.68
CA SER A 142 -10.54 -12.44 -7.44
C SER A 142 -10.63 -11.97 -8.89
N ASP A 143 -10.12 -10.78 -9.15
CA ASP A 143 -10.22 -10.15 -10.47
C ASP A 143 -8.93 -10.25 -11.29
N TYR A 144 -7.89 -10.91 -10.77
CA TYR A 144 -6.58 -11.01 -11.42
C TYR A 144 -6.68 -11.53 -12.86
N SER A 145 -7.48 -12.57 -13.13
CA SER A 145 -7.62 -13.18 -14.44
C SER A 145 -8.78 -12.62 -15.28
N LYS A 146 -9.47 -11.57 -14.81
CA LYS A 146 -10.57 -10.96 -15.57
C LYS A 146 -10.03 -10.15 -16.75
N SER A 147 -10.76 -10.18 -17.87
CA SER A 147 -10.39 -9.39 -19.06
C SER A 147 -10.42 -7.88 -18.86
N THR A 148 -11.03 -7.42 -17.78
CA THR A 148 -11.06 -6.01 -17.36
C THR A 148 -9.83 -5.59 -16.57
N THR A 149 -8.99 -6.54 -16.13
CA THR A 149 -7.74 -6.28 -15.44
C THR A 149 -6.63 -6.06 -16.46
N PHE A 150 -5.92 -4.96 -16.34
CA PHE A 150 -4.84 -4.58 -17.23
C PHE A 150 -3.50 -4.78 -16.53
N HIS A 151 -2.81 -5.87 -16.88
CA HIS A 151 -1.44 -6.13 -16.40
C HIS A 151 -0.42 -5.25 -17.13
N ASN A 152 0.66 -4.89 -16.47
CA ASN A 152 1.68 -3.96 -16.98
C ASN A 152 1.10 -2.60 -17.38
N TYR A 153 0.10 -2.14 -16.64
CA TYR A 153 -0.44 -0.80 -16.80
C TYR A 153 0.62 0.23 -16.42
N GLU A 154 0.81 1.21 -17.30
CA GLU A 154 1.69 2.34 -17.05
C GLU A 154 0.88 3.62 -17.12
N ILE A 155 1.03 4.48 -16.11
CA ILE A 155 0.41 5.79 -16.05
C ILE A 155 1.44 6.85 -15.70
N THR A 156 1.42 7.97 -16.42
CA THR A 156 2.28 9.12 -16.16
C THR A 156 1.43 10.34 -15.85
N TYR A 157 1.66 10.94 -14.68
CA TYR A 157 1.06 12.19 -14.26
C TYR A 157 2.00 13.36 -14.57
N TYR A 158 1.42 14.53 -14.88
CA TYR A 158 2.15 15.74 -15.21
C TYR A 158 1.86 16.81 -14.15
N LYS A 159 2.92 17.37 -13.58
CA LYS A 159 2.81 18.41 -12.55
C LYS A 159 2.05 19.62 -13.08
N PRO A 160 1.00 20.09 -12.36
CA PRO A 160 0.24 21.26 -12.79
C PRO A 160 1.08 22.54 -12.66
N SER A 161 0.82 23.52 -13.50
CA SER A 161 1.45 24.86 -13.42
C SER A 161 0.85 25.70 -12.28
N GLY A 162 -0.31 25.30 -11.76
CA GLY A 162 -1.08 26.01 -10.73
C GLY A 162 -2.15 26.95 -11.29
N THR A 163 -2.34 26.96 -12.60
CA THR A 163 -3.36 27.79 -13.28
C THR A 163 -4.48 26.97 -13.92
N GLU A 164 -4.38 25.66 -13.86
CA GLU A 164 -5.35 24.73 -14.42
C GLU A 164 -6.70 24.83 -13.72
N PRO A 165 -7.82 24.75 -14.47
CA PRO A 165 -9.14 24.57 -13.90
C PRO A 165 -9.25 23.29 -13.05
N ASP A 166 -10.11 23.27 -12.04
CA ASP A 166 -10.30 22.10 -11.18
C ASP A 166 -10.65 20.83 -11.98
N SER A 167 -11.42 20.94 -13.06
CA SER A 167 -11.82 19.81 -13.92
C SER A 167 -10.68 19.23 -14.78
N THR A 168 -9.56 19.91 -14.89
CA THR A 168 -8.39 19.47 -15.67
C THR A 168 -7.10 19.63 -14.86
N TYR A 169 -7.20 19.49 -13.55
CA TYR A 169 -6.16 19.92 -12.63
C TYR A 169 -4.82 19.21 -12.84
N ILE A 170 -4.80 17.87 -12.84
CA ILE A 170 -3.57 17.12 -13.13
C ILE A 170 -3.82 16.20 -14.31
N ARG A 171 -3.16 16.49 -15.43
CA ARG A 171 -3.20 15.64 -16.61
C ARG A 171 -2.44 14.36 -16.37
N TRP A 172 -2.94 13.26 -16.92
CA TRP A 172 -2.22 11.98 -16.99
C TRP A 172 -2.31 11.36 -18.39
N THR A 173 -1.39 10.45 -18.71
CA THR A 173 -1.42 9.59 -19.89
C THR A 173 -1.16 8.14 -19.46
N SER A 174 -1.66 7.17 -20.23
CA SER A 174 -1.45 5.77 -19.97
C SER A 174 -1.10 4.97 -21.23
N ASN A 175 -0.67 3.73 -21.03
CA ASN A 175 -0.45 2.78 -22.12
C ASN A 175 -1.71 1.96 -22.49
N ASP A 176 -2.86 2.24 -21.86
CA ASP A 176 -4.13 1.61 -22.24
C ASP A 176 -4.73 2.34 -23.46
N PRO A 177 -4.84 1.68 -24.64
CA PRO A 177 -5.43 2.32 -25.82
C PRO A 177 -6.90 2.71 -25.66
N ALA A 178 -7.62 2.10 -24.73
CA ALA A 178 -9.02 2.42 -24.43
C ALA A 178 -9.16 3.63 -23.52
N ASP A 179 -8.11 3.97 -22.76
CA ASP A 179 -8.10 5.08 -21.81
C ASP A 179 -6.71 5.75 -21.80
N PRO A 180 -6.29 6.37 -22.92
CA PRO A 180 -4.91 6.79 -23.12
C PRO A 180 -4.53 8.08 -22.39
N MET A 181 -5.51 8.85 -21.91
CA MET A 181 -5.28 10.12 -21.21
C MET A 181 -6.51 10.61 -20.48
N GLY A 182 -6.31 11.38 -19.42
CA GLY A 182 -7.38 12.01 -18.66
C GLY A 182 -6.82 13.01 -17.65
N TYR A 183 -7.62 13.27 -16.64
CA TYR A 183 -7.31 14.26 -15.61
C TYR A 183 -7.68 13.74 -14.23
N VAL A 184 -6.87 14.09 -13.22
CA VAL A 184 -7.30 14.06 -11.82
C VAL A 184 -7.96 15.41 -11.56
N GLU A 185 -9.26 15.39 -11.37
CA GLU A 185 -10.04 16.56 -11.05
C GLU A 185 -9.83 16.97 -9.58
N ARG A 186 -9.77 18.28 -9.31
CA ARG A 186 -9.67 18.77 -7.95
C ARG A 186 -11.06 18.94 -7.35
N ASN A 187 -11.29 18.25 -6.23
CA ASN A 187 -12.57 18.33 -5.53
C ASN A 187 -12.75 19.71 -4.88
N GLN A 188 -13.93 20.29 -5.05
CA GLN A 188 -14.25 21.60 -4.49
C GLN A 188 -14.19 21.68 -2.95
N PHE A 189 -14.35 20.53 -2.26
CA PHE A 189 -14.29 20.44 -0.80
C PHE A 189 -12.89 20.09 -0.28
N HIS A 190 -11.96 19.69 -1.19
CA HIS A 190 -10.59 19.29 -0.88
C HIS A 190 -9.66 20.00 -1.85
N ARG A 191 -9.42 21.28 -1.66
CA ARG A 191 -8.72 22.17 -2.59
C ARG A 191 -7.20 22.27 -2.33
N GLN A 192 -6.66 21.47 -1.43
CA GLN A 192 -5.22 21.33 -1.22
C GLN A 192 -4.50 20.91 -2.52
N ASP A 193 -3.19 21.03 -2.51
CA ASP A 193 -2.40 20.54 -3.62
C ASP A 193 -2.40 19.00 -3.65
N TYR A 194 -2.59 18.41 -4.83
CA TYR A 194 -2.61 16.96 -5.05
C TYR A 194 -1.28 16.41 -5.55
N TRP A 195 -0.38 17.26 -6.00
CA TRP A 195 0.95 16.84 -6.38
C TRP A 195 1.80 16.59 -5.13
N PRO A 196 2.47 15.41 -4.98
CA PRO A 196 3.32 15.16 -3.82
C PRO A 196 4.39 16.26 -3.71
N GLY A 197 4.39 17.00 -2.60
CA GLY A 197 5.21 18.20 -2.44
C GLY A 197 6.71 17.93 -2.45
N TRP A 198 7.12 16.71 -2.09
CA TRP A 198 8.52 16.26 -2.09
C TRP A 198 8.94 15.57 -3.39
N ALA A 199 8.00 15.30 -4.30
CA ALA A 199 8.33 14.63 -5.56
C ALA A 199 9.20 15.51 -6.45
N GLU A 200 10.31 14.94 -6.91
CA GLU A 200 11.22 15.59 -7.82
C GLU A 200 10.70 15.56 -9.27
N GLY A 201 11.04 16.59 -10.02
CA GLY A 201 10.67 16.68 -11.44
C GLY A 201 9.22 17.10 -11.69
N ASN A 202 8.82 17.00 -12.98
CA ASN A 202 7.52 17.45 -13.46
C ASN A 202 6.62 16.30 -13.94
N THR A 203 7.06 15.07 -13.78
CA THR A 203 6.30 13.86 -14.12
C THR A 203 6.49 12.81 -13.05
N LEU A 204 5.43 12.02 -12.82
CA LEU A 204 5.46 10.81 -12.00
C LEU A 204 4.91 9.67 -12.84
N THR A 205 5.69 8.60 -13.01
CA THR A 205 5.27 7.42 -13.78
C THR A 205 5.19 6.23 -12.84
N PHE A 206 4.05 5.55 -12.88
CA PHE A 206 3.80 4.35 -12.10
C PHE A 206 3.50 3.17 -13.03
N ARG A 207 3.87 1.96 -12.55
CA ARG A 207 3.61 0.70 -13.25
C ARG A 207 2.99 -0.30 -12.30
N GLY A 208 2.06 -1.09 -12.80
CA GLY A 208 1.41 -2.08 -11.94
C GLY A 208 0.30 -2.83 -12.67
N THR A 209 -0.54 -3.48 -11.90
CA THR A 209 -1.81 -4.04 -12.36
C THR A 209 -2.93 -3.06 -12.07
N ARG A 210 -3.69 -2.66 -13.09
CA ARG A 210 -4.92 -1.87 -12.93
C ARG A 210 -6.13 -2.80 -12.97
N LEU A 211 -6.92 -2.80 -11.91
CA LEU A 211 -8.20 -3.49 -11.85
C LEU A 211 -9.25 -2.81 -12.74
N GLY A 212 -10.26 -3.56 -13.12
CA GLY A 212 -11.43 -2.99 -13.79
C GLY A 212 -12.18 -2.00 -12.89
N HIS A 213 -12.92 -1.08 -13.49
CA HIS A 213 -13.72 -0.10 -12.75
C HIS A 213 -14.77 -0.79 -11.88
N ASN A 214 -14.84 -0.39 -10.61
CA ASN A 214 -15.82 -0.85 -9.65
C ASN A 214 -16.92 0.19 -9.35
N ALA A 215 -16.84 1.38 -9.95
CA ALA A 215 -17.85 2.43 -9.78
C ALA A 215 -19.14 2.06 -10.54
N ILE A 216 -20.25 2.06 -9.82
CA ILE A 216 -21.57 1.74 -10.33
C ILE A 216 -22.47 2.96 -10.16
N ARG A 217 -23.17 3.33 -11.25
CA ARG A 217 -24.23 4.35 -11.20
C ARG A 217 -25.57 3.69 -11.08
N GLU A 218 -26.31 4.05 -10.05
CA GLU A 218 -27.68 3.57 -9.84
C GLU A 218 -28.68 4.30 -10.72
N GLU A 219 -29.87 3.73 -10.88
CA GLU A 219 -30.97 4.32 -11.65
C GLU A 219 -31.36 5.71 -11.13
N GLY A 220 -31.25 5.97 -9.82
CA GLY A 220 -31.45 7.27 -9.19
C GLY A 220 -30.32 8.30 -9.39
N GLY A 221 -29.26 7.93 -10.11
CA GLY A 221 -28.13 8.80 -10.43
C GLY A 221 -27.03 8.84 -9.37
N ASN A 222 -27.21 8.17 -8.24
CA ASN A 222 -26.17 8.02 -7.22
C ASN A 222 -25.07 7.08 -7.67
N TRP A 223 -23.86 7.30 -7.15
CA TRP A 223 -22.71 6.41 -7.39
C TRP A 223 -22.38 5.67 -6.11
N PHE A 224 -21.92 4.42 -6.25
CA PHE A 224 -21.24 3.67 -5.21
C PHE A 224 -20.09 2.87 -5.82
N LEU A 225 -19.13 2.48 -4.99
CA LEU A 225 -18.00 1.64 -5.36
C LEU A 225 -18.29 0.21 -4.90
N ARG A 226 -18.37 -0.73 -5.87
CA ARG A 226 -18.65 -2.14 -5.59
C ARG A 226 -17.44 -2.79 -4.94
N PHE A 227 -17.69 -3.65 -3.97
CA PHE A 227 -16.68 -4.55 -3.43
C PHE A 227 -16.30 -5.62 -4.46
N LEU A 228 -15.02 -5.88 -4.60
CA LEU A 228 -14.52 -7.07 -5.27
C LEU A 228 -14.60 -8.25 -4.30
N ASP A 229 -14.48 -9.50 -4.81
CA ASP A 229 -14.78 -10.65 -3.96
C ASP A 229 -13.73 -10.84 -2.85
N TRP A 230 -12.42 -10.83 -3.19
CA TRP A 230 -11.33 -11.02 -2.23
C TRP A 230 -9.97 -10.61 -2.81
N GLY A 231 -8.96 -10.43 -1.93
CA GLY A 231 -7.56 -10.32 -2.31
C GLY A 231 -7.08 -8.90 -2.62
N TYR A 232 -7.79 -7.88 -2.14
CA TYR A 232 -7.42 -6.48 -2.34
C TYR A 232 -7.51 -5.72 -1.02
N VAL A 233 -6.54 -4.82 -0.79
CA VAL A 233 -6.60 -3.89 0.34
C VAL A 233 -7.65 -2.82 0.05
N ASP A 234 -8.25 -2.27 1.11
CA ASP A 234 -9.25 -1.19 1.04
C ASP A 234 -10.47 -1.50 0.16
N ASN A 235 -10.80 -2.78 0.09
CA ASN A 235 -11.88 -3.33 -0.75
C ASN A 235 -13.17 -3.56 0.03
N ARG A 236 -13.04 -3.98 1.30
CA ARG A 236 -14.17 -4.28 2.20
C ARG A 236 -13.96 -3.66 3.56
N PRO A 237 -15.05 -3.47 4.35
CA PRO A 237 -14.90 -3.08 5.74
C PRO A 237 -13.93 -4.01 6.49
N ASN A 238 -13.06 -3.44 7.30
CA ASN A 238 -12.00 -4.18 8.00
C ASN A 238 -12.49 -5.38 8.83
N GLY A 239 -13.76 -5.36 9.28
CA GLY A 239 -14.38 -6.47 10.00
C GLY A 239 -14.79 -7.65 9.11
N GLU A 240 -14.95 -7.42 7.82
CA GLU A 240 -15.39 -8.40 6.81
C GLU A 240 -14.24 -8.91 5.95
N ASP A 241 -13.14 -8.16 5.87
CA ASP A 241 -11.95 -8.57 5.16
C ASP A 241 -11.14 -9.57 5.99
N PRO A 242 -10.96 -10.80 5.52
CA PRO A 242 -10.20 -11.82 6.25
C PRO A 242 -8.68 -11.62 6.15
N GLY A 243 -8.19 -10.84 5.20
CA GLY A 243 -6.76 -10.64 4.91
C GLY A 243 -6.27 -11.36 3.65
N PHE A 244 -4.97 -11.63 3.60
CA PHE A 244 -4.26 -12.11 2.42
C PHE A 244 -3.56 -13.44 2.69
N LYS A 245 -3.51 -14.29 1.65
CA LYS A 245 -2.76 -15.56 1.67
C LYS A 245 -1.54 -15.43 0.79
N LEU A 246 -0.37 -15.81 1.30
CA LEU A 246 0.85 -15.86 0.50
C LEU A 246 0.78 -16.93 -0.61
N ASP A 247 -0.11 -17.90 -0.48
CA ASP A 247 -0.42 -18.88 -1.53
C ASP A 247 -0.93 -18.25 -2.85
N TRP A 248 -1.41 -17.01 -2.81
CA TRP A 248 -1.90 -16.29 -4.00
C TRP A 248 -0.77 -15.63 -4.81
N ALA A 249 0.48 -15.77 -4.37
CA ALA A 249 1.62 -15.11 -4.98
C ALA A 249 1.89 -15.59 -6.41
N VAL A 250 1.90 -14.67 -7.36
CA VAL A 250 2.31 -14.86 -8.74
C VAL A 250 3.47 -13.92 -9.04
N LEU A 251 4.47 -14.39 -9.80
CA LEU A 251 5.64 -13.57 -10.11
C LEU A 251 5.22 -12.31 -10.87
N SER A 252 5.53 -11.16 -10.32
CA SER A 252 5.34 -9.88 -10.98
C SER A 252 6.50 -9.62 -11.95
N LEU A 253 6.19 -9.14 -13.14
CA LEU A 253 7.19 -8.68 -14.11
C LEU A 253 7.60 -7.22 -13.86
N ILE A 254 7.07 -6.61 -12.82
CA ILE A 254 7.30 -5.21 -12.47
C ILE A 254 8.30 -5.17 -11.33
N HIS A 255 9.39 -4.45 -11.55
CA HIS A 255 10.32 -4.07 -10.48
C HIS A 255 9.90 -2.67 -9.99
N ILE A 256 9.67 -2.53 -8.71
CA ILE A 256 9.41 -1.25 -8.03
C ILE A 256 10.73 -0.53 -7.79
#